data_56f29ee61bc59e623b29e1100081b5a6
#
_entry.id   56f29ee61bc59e623b29e1100081b5a6
#
_cell.length_a   1.000
_cell.length_b   1.000
_cell.length_c   1.000
_cell.angle_alpha   90.00
_cell.angle_beta   90.00
_cell.angle_gamma   90.00
#
_symmetry.space_group_name_H-M   'P 1'
#
loop_
_entity.id
_entity.type
_entity.pdbx_description
1 polymer ?
#
loop_
_entity_poly.entity_id
_entity_poly.type
_entity_poly.pdbx_seq_one_letter_code
_entity_poly.pdbx_strand_id
1 'polypeptide(L)'
;MTKTPVAIVGSGNIGTDLMYKLLRSPTLELGAVVGVDPESDGLARARSAGVDTTAEGVDWLLRRAGDFRIVFEATSAWVHRQNAPLYQEAGLRAVDLTPAKQGPLVVPPVNLQANLDAPNLNLITCGGQATAPIIHAVARVTPVPYAEIVSTVASVSAGPGTRQNIDEFTETTSSALVEVGGAEQGKAIMVLNPADPPILMRNTVFCALADGYDRDQVAQSIVDMVEEVASYVPGYRLKSDPVFDEDLFSTPGGEVKARVVTLLEVEGAGDYFPPYAGNLDIMTASAVRVGEALAAAMNGGGS
;
A
#
# COMPACT_ATOMS: atom_id res chain seq x y z
N MET A 1 -24.79 -11.34 5.55
CA MET A 1 -24.58 -9.88 5.67
C MET A 1 -24.64 -9.28 4.27
N THR A 2 -25.27 -8.14 4.09
CA THR A 2 -25.24 -7.41 2.81
C THR A 2 -23.83 -6.88 2.59
N LYS A 3 -23.29 -7.04 1.38
CA LYS A 3 -21.97 -6.48 1.03
C LYS A 3 -22.05 -4.96 0.97
N THR A 4 -20.94 -4.31 1.31
CA THR A 4 -20.81 -2.84 1.24
C THR A 4 -20.51 -2.44 -0.21
N PRO A 5 -21.33 -1.58 -0.85
CA PRO A 5 -21.12 -1.16 -2.23
C PRO A 5 -19.93 -0.22 -2.33
N VAL A 6 -19.04 -0.51 -3.30
CA VAL A 6 -17.80 0.24 -3.53
C VAL A 6 -17.59 0.56 -5.01
N ALA A 7 -16.81 1.60 -5.28
CA ALA A 7 -16.39 1.96 -6.63
C ALA A 7 -14.87 2.09 -6.73
N ILE A 8 -14.32 1.85 -7.92
CA ILE A 8 -12.92 2.14 -8.26
C ILE A 8 -12.91 3.37 -9.16
N VAL A 9 -12.05 4.35 -8.85
CA VAL A 9 -11.72 5.47 -9.73
C VAL A 9 -10.28 5.30 -10.21
N GLY A 10 -10.14 5.10 -11.53
CA GLY A 10 -8.88 4.74 -12.18
C GLY A 10 -8.93 3.35 -12.80
N SER A 11 -8.95 3.29 -14.13
CA SER A 11 -9.01 2.04 -14.90
C SER A 11 -7.64 1.57 -15.42
N GLY A 12 -6.55 2.03 -14.77
CA GLY A 12 -5.18 1.60 -15.06
C GLY A 12 -4.84 0.24 -14.44
N ASN A 13 -3.54 -0.09 -14.41
CA ASN A 13 -3.04 -1.37 -13.94
C ASN A 13 -3.47 -1.69 -12.49
N ILE A 14 -3.33 -0.71 -11.58
CA ILE A 14 -3.70 -0.88 -10.17
C ILE A 14 -5.21 -1.07 -10.01
N GLY A 15 -6.02 -0.23 -10.68
CA GLY A 15 -7.49 -0.35 -10.62
C GLY A 15 -7.99 -1.66 -11.21
N THR A 16 -7.35 -2.16 -12.27
CA THR A 16 -7.69 -3.44 -12.90
C THR A 16 -7.33 -4.63 -12.00
N ASP A 17 -6.16 -4.62 -11.37
CA ASP A 17 -5.77 -5.68 -10.42
C ASP A 17 -6.69 -5.69 -9.19
N LEU A 18 -6.98 -4.49 -8.64
CA LEU A 18 -7.90 -4.31 -7.53
C LEU A 18 -9.31 -4.84 -7.85
N MET A 19 -9.80 -4.60 -9.07
CA MET A 19 -11.09 -5.11 -9.53
C MET A 19 -11.20 -6.63 -9.35
N TYR A 20 -10.19 -7.39 -9.81
CA TYR A 20 -10.21 -8.85 -9.67
C TYR A 20 -10.23 -9.31 -8.22
N LYS A 21 -9.59 -8.58 -7.30
CA LYS A 21 -9.64 -8.87 -5.87
C LYS A 21 -10.99 -8.54 -5.25
N LEU A 22 -11.56 -7.37 -5.58
CA LEU A 22 -12.87 -6.95 -5.07
C LEU A 22 -14.01 -7.86 -5.53
N LEU A 23 -13.96 -8.39 -6.75
CA LEU A 23 -14.94 -9.36 -7.26
C LEU A 23 -15.01 -10.63 -6.39
N ARG A 24 -13.95 -10.97 -5.67
CA ARG A 24 -13.88 -12.13 -4.78
C ARG A 24 -14.11 -11.78 -3.30
N SER A 25 -14.18 -10.49 -2.95
CA SER A 25 -14.37 -10.08 -1.55
C SER A 25 -15.69 -10.60 -0.99
N PRO A 26 -15.70 -11.16 0.22
CA PRO A 26 -16.92 -11.61 0.87
C PRO A 26 -17.77 -10.46 1.44
N THR A 27 -17.20 -9.28 1.65
CA THR A 27 -17.83 -8.15 2.36
C THR A 27 -18.02 -6.90 1.50
N LEU A 28 -17.29 -6.79 0.38
CA LEU A 28 -17.36 -5.66 -0.53
C LEU A 28 -18.07 -6.06 -1.84
N GLU A 29 -18.86 -5.15 -2.40
CA GLU A 29 -19.55 -5.32 -3.68
C GLU A 29 -19.08 -4.24 -4.65
N LEU A 30 -18.30 -4.64 -5.66
CA LEU A 30 -17.84 -3.71 -6.68
C LEU A 30 -19.01 -3.34 -7.60
N GLY A 31 -19.52 -2.13 -7.46
CA GLY A 31 -20.63 -1.62 -8.26
C GLY A 31 -20.19 -0.91 -9.52
N ALA A 32 -19.01 -0.25 -9.51
CA ALA A 32 -18.55 0.48 -10.69
C ALA A 32 -17.02 0.61 -10.79
N VAL A 33 -16.53 0.70 -12.03
CA VAL A 33 -15.17 1.15 -12.38
C VAL A 33 -15.28 2.41 -13.23
N VAL A 34 -14.65 3.49 -12.74
CA VAL A 34 -14.70 4.82 -13.33
C VAL A 34 -13.34 5.14 -13.97
N GLY A 35 -13.34 5.50 -15.24
CA GLY A 35 -12.18 5.94 -16.01
C GLY A 35 -12.44 7.25 -16.74
N VAL A 36 -11.49 7.67 -17.57
CA VAL A 36 -11.59 8.84 -18.44
C VAL A 36 -11.30 8.52 -19.92
N ASP A 37 -10.82 7.31 -20.19
CA ASP A 37 -10.54 6.82 -21.53
C ASP A 37 -11.51 5.67 -21.87
N PRO A 38 -12.43 5.85 -22.82
CA PRO A 38 -13.40 4.82 -23.22
C PRO A 38 -12.75 3.57 -23.81
N GLU A 39 -11.53 3.69 -24.37
CA GLU A 39 -10.76 2.60 -24.94
C GLU A 39 -9.86 1.87 -23.91
N SER A 40 -9.95 2.25 -22.64
CA SER A 40 -9.19 1.61 -21.56
C SER A 40 -9.45 0.10 -21.48
N ASP A 41 -8.37 -0.70 -21.48
CA ASP A 41 -8.44 -2.17 -21.27
C ASP A 41 -9.10 -2.51 -19.92
N GLY A 42 -8.81 -1.73 -18.88
CA GLY A 42 -9.44 -1.91 -17.56
C GLY A 42 -10.96 -1.73 -17.58
N LEU A 43 -11.49 -0.72 -18.30
CA LEU A 43 -12.94 -0.57 -18.49
C LEU A 43 -13.53 -1.70 -19.32
N ALA A 44 -12.83 -2.17 -20.36
CA ALA A 44 -13.28 -3.29 -21.17
C ALA A 44 -13.39 -4.59 -20.36
N ARG A 45 -12.41 -4.85 -19.50
CA ARG A 45 -12.40 -5.99 -18.57
C ARG A 45 -13.52 -5.90 -17.54
N ALA A 46 -13.74 -4.72 -16.96
CA ALA A 46 -14.82 -4.49 -15.99
C ALA A 46 -16.19 -4.76 -16.62
N ARG A 47 -16.45 -4.26 -17.82
CA ARG A 47 -17.67 -4.57 -18.60
C ARG A 47 -17.85 -6.06 -18.84
N SER A 48 -16.76 -6.74 -19.21
CA SER A 48 -16.78 -8.20 -19.45
C SER A 48 -17.06 -9.01 -18.17
N ALA A 49 -16.69 -8.46 -17.00
CA ALA A 49 -16.96 -9.03 -15.68
C ALA A 49 -18.37 -8.66 -15.16
N GLY A 50 -19.17 -7.90 -15.91
CA GLY A 50 -20.52 -7.49 -15.53
C GLY A 50 -20.56 -6.30 -14.54
N VAL A 51 -19.45 -5.58 -14.38
CA VAL A 51 -19.36 -4.39 -13.54
C VAL A 51 -19.77 -3.14 -14.34
N ASP A 52 -20.51 -2.21 -13.74
CA ASP A 52 -20.87 -0.95 -14.37
C ASP A 52 -19.60 -0.12 -14.66
N THR A 53 -19.56 0.56 -15.80
CA THR A 53 -18.36 1.30 -16.22
C THR A 53 -18.72 2.64 -16.86
N THR A 54 -17.88 3.64 -16.63
CA THR A 54 -17.99 4.94 -17.29
C THR A 54 -16.60 5.49 -17.67
N ALA A 55 -16.57 6.31 -18.71
CA ALA A 55 -15.42 7.14 -19.07
C ALA A 55 -15.64 8.64 -18.77
N GLU A 56 -16.70 9.00 -18.03
CA GLU A 56 -17.03 10.37 -17.68
C GLU A 56 -16.24 10.90 -16.46
N GLY A 57 -15.36 10.08 -15.88
CA GLY A 57 -14.55 10.46 -14.73
C GLY A 57 -15.37 10.60 -13.43
N VAL A 58 -14.78 11.33 -12.47
CA VAL A 58 -15.31 11.48 -11.11
C VAL A 58 -16.71 12.09 -11.06
N ASP A 59 -17.06 12.95 -12.00
CA ASP A 59 -18.37 13.60 -12.05
C ASP A 59 -19.53 12.61 -12.14
N TRP A 60 -19.35 11.51 -12.86
CA TRP A 60 -20.34 10.43 -12.91
C TRP A 60 -20.52 9.77 -11.55
N LEU A 61 -19.43 9.51 -10.83
CA LEU A 61 -19.47 8.92 -9.49
C LEU A 61 -20.19 9.83 -8.50
N LEU A 62 -19.89 11.14 -8.55
CA LEU A 62 -20.48 12.13 -7.64
C LEU A 62 -21.98 12.25 -7.83
N ARG A 63 -22.48 12.19 -9.08
CA ARG A 63 -23.93 12.16 -9.35
C ARG A 63 -24.62 10.92 -8.77
N ARG A 64 -23.87 9.85 -8.52
CA ARG A 64 -24.35 8.56 -7.98
C ARG A 64 -23.75 8.23 -6.62
N ALA A 65 -23.24 9.22 -5.88
CA ALA A 65 -22.54 8.98 -4.61
C ALA A 65 -23.37 8.18 -3.60
N GLY A 66 -24.70 8.32 -3.62
CA GLY A 66 -25.62 7.55 -2.77
C GLY A 66 -25.63 6.04 -3.04
N ASP A 67 -25.13 5.57 -4.17
CA ASP A 67 -25.05 4.16 -4.54
C ASP A 67 -23.82 3.48 -3.90
N PHE A 68 -22.86 4.23 -3.39
CA PHE A 68 -21.58 3.73 -2.88
C PHE A 68 -21.32 4.21 -1.45
N ARG A 69 -20.45 3.49 -0.75
CA ARG A 69 -19.98 3.85 0.61
C ARG A 69 -18.48 4.11 0.63
N ILE A 70 -17.73 3.38 -0.17
CA ILE A 70 -16.27 3.46 -0.24
C ILE A 70 -15.86 3.65 -1.70
N VAL A 71 -14.89 4.53 -1.92
CA VAL A 71 -14.24 4.73 -3.20
C VAL A 71 -12.76 4.37 -3.09
N PHE A 72 -12.28 3.53 -4.01
CA PHE A 72 -10.87 3.23 -4.17
C PHE A 72 -10.28 4.13 -5.25
N GLU A 73 -9.36 4.99 -4.86
CA GLU A 73 -8.72 5.94 -5.78
C GLU A 73 -7.41 5.37 -6.33
N ALA A 74 -7.37 5.04 -7.61
CA ALA A 74 -6.26 4.40 -8.30
C ALA A 74 -5.78 5.21 -9.53
N THR A 75 -5.88 6.54 -9.47
CA THR A 75 -5.44 7.46 -10.53
C THR A 75 -4.00 7.96 -10.29
N SER A 76 -3.79 9.26 -10.12
CA SER A 76 -2.52 9.88 -9.81
C SER A 76 -2.62 10.77 -8.57
N ALA A 77 -1.49 11.10 -7.94
CA ALA A 77 -1.45 11.98 -6.79
C ALA A 77 -2.10 13.34 -7.07
N TRP A 78 -1.88 13.90 -8.26
CA TRP A 78 -2.48 15.17 -8.66
C TRP A 78 -4.00 15.09 -8.77
N VAL A 79 -4.53 14.05 -9.41
CA VAL A 79 -5.99 13.84 -9.57
C VAL A 79 -6.62 13.61 -8.19
N HIS A 80 -6.02 12.78 -7.35
CA HIS A 80 -6.60 12.49 -6.04
C HIS A 80 -6.67 13.73 -5.14
N ARG A 81 -5.66 14.60 -5.16
CA ARG A 81 -5.73 15.87 -4.42
C ARG A 81 -6.94 16.73 -4.79
N GLN A 82 -7.45 16.60 -6.00
CA GLN A 82 -8.68 17.31 -6.45
C GLN A 82 -9.93 16.52 -6.07
N ASN A 83 -9.88 15.19 -6.16
CA ASN A 83 -11.04 14.33 -5.90
C ASN A 83 -11.33 14.15 -4.40
N ALA A 84 -10.31 14.12 -3.54
CA ALA A 84 -10.47 13.84 -2.11
C ALA A 84 -11.49 14.74 -1.39
N PRO A 85 -11.48 16.09 -1.55
CA PRO A 85 -12.49 16.94 -0.96
C PRO A 85 -13.90 16.66 -1.50
N LEU A 86 -14.03 16.32 -2.79
CA LEU A 86 -15.31 16.00 -3.41
C LEU A 86 -15.91 14.70 -2.84
N TYR A 87 -15.09 13.70 -2.59
CA TYR A 87 -15.53 12.45 -1.92
C TYR A 87 -16.02 12.72 -0.51
N GLN A 88 -15.29 13.55 0.24
CA GLN A 88 -15.67 13.92 1.60
C GLN A 88 -17.00 14.68 1.62
N GLU A 89 -17.20 15.65 0.73
CA GLU A 89 -18.45 16.42 0.59
C GLU A 89 -19.63 15.51 0.21
N ALA A 90 -19.36 14.48 -0.62
CA ALA A 90 -20.35 13.50 -1.03
C ALA A 90 -20.62 12.40 0.02
N GLY A 91 -19.94 12.42 1.18
CA GLY A 91 -20.06 11.43 2.25
C GLY A 91 -19.45 10.08 1.93
N LEU A 92 -18.56 9.99 0.94
CA LEU A 92 -17.82 8.79 0.58
C LEU A 92 -16.56 8.66 1.41
N ARG A 93 -16.20 7.43 1.78
CA ARG A 93 -14.91 7.11 2.38
C ARG A 93 -13.92 6.75 1.29
N ALA A 94 -12.77 7.40 1.26
CA ALA A 94 -11.76 7.13 0.24
C ALA A 94 -10.64 6.23 0.77
N VAL A 95 -10.27 5.23 -0.02
CA VAL A 95 -9.05 4.43 0.13
C VAL A 95 -8.14 4.82 -1.02
N ASP A 96 -7.07 5.54 -0.69
CA ASP A 96 -6.18 6.18 -1.64
C ASP A 96 -4.94 5.31 -1.91
N LEU A 97 -4.83 4.81 -3.14
CA LEU A 97 -3.70 4.01 -3.62
C LEU A 97 -2.63 4.89 -4.32
N THR A 98 -2.76 6.21 -4.23
CA THR A 98 -1.81 7.16 -4.83
C THR A 98 -0.84 7.73 -3.78
N PRO A 99 0.33 8.25 -4.17
CA PRO A 99 1.23 8.91 -3.22
C PRO A 99 0.83 10.37 -2.91
N ALA A 100 -0.49 10.69 -2.87
CA ALA A 100 -1.00 12.06 -2.74
C ALA A 100 -0.85 12.65 -1.33
N LYS A 101 -0.63 11.81 -0.30
CA LYS A 101 -0.58 12.23 1.11
C LYS A 101 -1.86 12.96 1.56
N GLN A 102 -3.01 12.47 1.15
CA GLN A 102 -4.30 12.97 1.63
C GLN A 102 -4.78 12.09 2.78
N GLY A 103 -4.98 12.69 3.97
CA GLY A 103 -5.35 11.96 5.18
C GLY A 103 -4.19 11.16 5.81
N PRO A 104 -4.46 10.33 6.82
CA PRO A 104 -3.44 9.53 7.50
C PRO A 104 -2.82 8.49 6.56
N LEU A 105 -1.51 8.29 6.70
CA LEU A 105 -0.78 7.19 6.08
C LEU A 105 -1.11 5.90 6.82
N VAL A 106 -1.56 4.87 6.10
CA VAL A 106 -2.07 3.64 6.74
C VAL A 106 -1.34 2.40 6.22
N VAL A 107 -0.93 1.57 7.17
CA VAL A 107 -0.48 0.19 6.94
C VAL A 107 -1.38 -0.73 7.77
N PRO A 108 -2.07 -1.72 7.16
CA PRO A 108 -3.10 -2.50 7.83
C PRO A 108 -2.73 -3.04 9.21
N PRO A 109 -1.61 -3.77 9.44
CA PRO A 109 -1.28 -4.33 10.74
C PRO A 109 -0.73 -3.30 11.74
N VAL A 110 -0.41 -2.07 11.30
CA VAL A 110 0.25 -1.09 12.16
C VAL A 110 -0.75 -0.12 12.79
N ASN A 111 -1.53 0.57 11.98
CA ASN A 111 -2.32 1.71 12.45
C ASN A 111 -3.72 1.83 11.83
N LEU A 112 -4.21 0.82 11.10
CA LEU A 112 -5.52 0.88 10.47
C LEU A 112 -6.65 1.11 11.47
N GLN A 113 -6.65 0.39 12.60
CA GLN A 113 -7.73 0.47 13.60
C GLN A 113 -7.88 1.88 14.20
N ALA A 114 -6.76 2.59 14.38
CA ALA A 114 -6.76 3.95 14.91
C ALA A 114 -7.25 5.01 13.90
N ASN A 115 -7.36 4.64 12.63
CA ASN A 115 -7.67 5.58 11.53
C ASN A 115 -8.99 5.29 10.82
N LEU A 116 -9.79 4.32 11.29
CA LEU A 116 -11.03 3.92 10.63
C LEU A 116 -12.05 5.05 10.47
N ASP A 117 -11.98 6.10 11.27
CA ASP A 117 -12.89 7.25 11.19
C ASP A 117 -12.43 8.33 10.20
N ALA A 118 -11.21 8.26 9.67
CA ALA A 118 -10.70 9.24 8.73
C ALA A 118 -11.47 9.20 7.40
N PRO A 119 -11.85 10.32 6.79
CA PRO A 119 -12.60 10.34 5.52
C PRO A 119 -11.78 9.81 4.35
N ASN A 120 -10.46 9.91 4.43
CA ASN A 120 -9.51 9.40 3.44
C ASN A 120 -8.39 8.64 4.15
N LEU A 121 -8.08 7.44 3.70
CA LEU A 121 -6.95 6.62 4.17
C LEU A 121 -5.95 6.44 3.03
N ASN A 122 -4.74 6.95 3.22
CA ASN A 122 -3.69 6.87 2.20
C ASN A 122 -2.84 5.62 2.41
N LEU A 123 -2.73 4.79 1.39
CA LEU A 123 -1.96 3.54 1.41
C LEU A 123 -0.47 3.73 1.06
N ILE A 124 0.02 4.95 1.12
CA ILE A 124 1.44 5.27 0.95
C ILE A 124 1.90 4.95 -0.48
N THR A 125 2.65 3.88 -0.61
CA THR A 125 3.23 3.33 -1.85
C THR A 125 3.46 1.84 -1.69
N CYS A 126 3.73 1.13 -2.78
CA CYS A 126 4.08 -0.30 -2.68
C CYS A 126 5.33 -0.55 -1.83
N GLY A 127 6.35 0.33 -1.95
CA GLY A 127 7.54 0.27 -1.08
C GLY A 127 7.20 0.54 0.38
N GLY A 128 6.34 1.52 0.65
CA GLY A 128 5.88 1.84 2.01
C GLY A 128 5.09 0.69 2.64
N GLN A 129 4.14 0.11 1.91
CA GLN A 129 3.39 -1.05 2.38
C GLN A 129 4.27 -2.27 2.67
N ALA A 130 5.34 -2.45 1.88
CA ALA A 130 6.25 -3.57 2.08
C ALA A 130 7.25 -3.35 3.23
N THR A 131 7.61 -2.11 3.56
CA THR A 131 8.77 -1.86 4.44
C THR A 131 8.45 -1.16 5.75
N ALA A 132 7.46 -0.26 5.78
CA ALA A 132 7.06 0.41 7.01
C ALA A 132 6.62 -0.56 8.13
N PRO A 133 5.90 -1.67 7.84
CA PRO A 133 5.58 -2.65 8.89
C PRO A 133 6.82 -3.29 9.51
N ILE A 134 7.89 -3.52 8.75
CA ILE A 134 9.14 -4.09 9.29
C ILE A 134 9.85 -3.08 10.20
N ILE A 135 9.90 -1.81 9.80
CA ILE A 135 10.47 -0.76 10.66
C ILE A 135 9.67 -0.65 11.95
N HIS A 136 8.33 -0.69 11.86
CA HIS A 136 7.46 -0.71 13.03
C HIS A 136 7.71 -1.92 13.92
N ALA A 137 7.93 -3.10 13.34
CA ALA A 137 8.27 -4.30 14.09
C ALA A 137 9.55 -4.14 14.93
N VAL A 138 10.54 -3.41 14.41
CA VAL A 138 11.75 -3.06 15.16
C VAL A 138 11.45 -1.95 16.17
N ALA A 139 10.78 -0.87 15.75
CA ALA A 139 10.53 0.31 16.57
C ALA A 139 9.66 0.04 17.81
N ARG A 140 8.75 -0.96 17.74
CA ARG A 140 7.92 -1.34 18.90
C ARG A 140 8.70 -2.04 20.02
N VAL A 141 9.93 -2.50 19.77
CA VAL A 141 10.77 -3.23 20.75
C VAL A 141 12.09 -2.51 21.08
N THR A 142 12.58 -1.64 20.22
CA THR A 142 13.77 -0.83 20.46
C THR A 142 13.73 0.46 19.64
N PRO A 143 14.26 1.61 20.12
CA PRO A 143 14.33 2.82 19.32
C PRO A 143 15.10 2.62 18.01
N VAL A 144 14.62 3.24 16.93
CA VAL A 144 15.22 3.21 15.59
C VAL A 144 15.64 4.63 15.20
N PRO A 145 16.89 5.04 15.48
CA PRO A 145 17.37 6.40 15.16
C PRO A 145 17.35 6.73 13.66
N TYR A 146 17.51 5.70 12.81
CA TYR A 146 17.49 5.84 11.36
C TYR A 146 17.03 4.56 10.68
N ALA A 147 16.18 4.70 9.68
CA ALA A 147 15.81 3.61 8.79
C ALA A 147 16.02 3.98 7.33
N GLU A 148 16.54 3.05 6.54
CA GLU A 148 16.67 3.19 5.10
C GLU A 148 16.08 1.97 4.39
N ILE A 149 15.38 2.22 3.28
CA ILE A 149 14.86 1.13 2.45
C ILE A 149 15.33 1.25 1.01
N VAL A 150 15.59 0.10 0.40
CA VAL A 150 15.78 -0.03 -1.04
C VAL A 150 14.68 -0.94 -1.57
N SER A 151 13.72 -0.36 -2.29
CA SER A 151 12.63 -1.09 -2.92
C SER A 151 12.93 -1.30 -4.41
N THR A 152 13.02 -2.54 -4.85
CA THR A 152 13.32 -2.91 -6.23
C THR A 152 12.12 -3.61 -6.86
N VAL A 153 11.62 -3.08 -7.96
CA VAL A 153 10.51 -3.67 -8.72
C VAL A 153 10.91 -3.91 -10.16
N ALA A 154 10.29 -4.88 -10.83
CA ALA A 154 10.49 -5.08 -12.25
C ALA A 154 10.04 -3.84 -13.04
N SER A 155 10.87 -3.36 -13.95
CA SER A 155 10.58 -2.15 -14.74
C SER A 155 9.27 -2.27 -15.52
N VAL A 156 8.94 -3.48 -16.00
CA VAL A 156 7.71 -3.76 -16.74
C VAL A 156 6.43 -3.68 -15.89
N SER A 157 6.53 -3.79 -14.55
CA SER A 157 5.39 -3.62 -13.64
C SER A 157 5.15 -2.16 -13.26
N ALA A 158 6.11 -1.27 -13.52
CA ALA A 158 5.98 0.16 -13.27
C ALA A 158 5.27 0.85 -14.43
N GLY A 159 3.99 1.11 -14.29
CA GLY A 159 3.18 1.82 -15.27
C GLY A 159 3.52 3.30 -15.41
N PRO A 160 2.89 4.02 -16.37
CA PRO A 160 3.11 5.46 -16.56
C PRO A 160 2.90 6.28 -15.29
N GLY A 161 1.88 5.98 -14.49
CA GLY A 161 1.60 6.68 -13.23
C GLY A 161 2.74 6.56 -12.22
N THR A 162 3.32 5.36 -12.04
CA THR A 162 4.47 5.16 -11.14
C THR A 162 5.69 5.97 -11.61
N ARG A 163 5.94 6.00 -12.92
CA ARG A 163 7.09 6.72 -13.50
C ARG A 163 6.96 8.23 -13.40
N GLN A 164 5.75 8.76 -13.53
CA GLN A 164 5.46 10.19 -13.41
C GLN A 164 5.51 10.70 -11.98
N ASN A 165 5.28 9.83 -10.98
CA ASN A 165 5.22 10.20 -9.56
C ASN A 165 6.38 9.62 -8.75
N ILE A 166 7.57 9.47 -9.36
CA ILE A 166 8.70 8.83 -8.66
C ILE A 166 9.23 9.67 -7.50
N ASP A 167 9.16 10.99 -7.61
CA ASP A 167 9.57 11.91 -6.55
C ASP A 167 8.58 11.84 -5.38
N GLU A 168 7.27 11.92 -5.67
CA GLU A 168 6.21 11.74 -4.67
C GLU A 168 6.27 10.35 -4.03
N PHE A 169 6.61 9.30 -4.81
CA PHE A 169 6.83 7.96 -4.27
C PHE A 169 7.92 7.98 -3.20
N THR A 170 9.07 8.55 -3.52
CA THR A 170 10.24 8.58 -2.63
C THR A 170 9.95 9.41 -1.37
N GLU A 171 9.34 10.58 -1.53
CA GLU A 171 9.00 11.47 -0.43
C GLU A 171 7.94 10.85 0.49
N THR A 172 6.85 10.32 -0.08
CA THR A 172 5.77 9.70 0.70
C THR A 172 6.25 8.44 1.42
N THR A 173 7.09 7.63 0.76
CA THR A 173 7.67 6.46 1.42
C THR A 173 8.57 6.89 2.57
N SER A 174 9.50 7.84 2.37
CA SER A 174 10.40 8.31 3.43
C SER A 174 9.63 8.84 4.65
N SER A 175 8.53 9.59 4.42
CA SER A 175 7.66 10.05 5.50
C SER A 175 7.01 8.88 6.25
N ALA A 176 6.56 7.85 5.53
CA ALA A 176 5.92 6.68 6.15
C ALA A 176 6.88 5.86 7.02
N LEU A 177 8.20 5.85 6.71
CA LEU A 177 9.18 5.18 7.58
C LEU A 177 9.24 5.83 8.97
N VAL A 178 8.97 7.15 9.04
CA VAL A 178 8.92 7.91 10.29
C VAL A 178 7.53 7.85 10.91
N GLU A 179 6.50 8.29 10.19
CA GLU A 179 5.15 8.49 10.73
C GLU A 179 4.44 7.17 11.08
N VAL A 180 4.68 6.11 10.30
CA VAL A 180 4.06 4.79 10.48
C VAL A 180 5.06 3.78 11.01
N GLY A 181 6.27 3.77 10.46
CA GLY A 181 7.33 2.84 10.87
C GLY A 181 7.88 3.14 12.26
N GLY A 182 7.88 4.40 12.69
CA GLY A 182 8.37 4.81 14.01
C GLY A 182 9.88 5.03 14.07
N ALA A 183 10.57 5.16 12.93
CA ALA A 183 11.95 5.62 12.90
C ALA A 183 12.04 7.13 13.18
N GLU A 184 13.12 7.60 13.80
CA GLU A 184 13.33 9.04 14.01
C GLU A 184 13.64 9.77 12.69
N GLN A 185 14.35 9.11 11.78
CA GLN A 185 14.63 9.58 10.43
C GLN A 185 14.51 8.43 9.42
N GLY A 186 14.06 8.75 8.21
CA GLY A 186 13.80 7.75 7.17
C GLY A 186 14.32 8.17 5.79
N LYS A 187 14.83 7.21 5.02
CA LYS A 187 15.21 7.39 3.62
C LYS A 187 14.69 6.23 2.78
N ALA A 188 14.09 6.55 1.65
CA ALA A 188 13.61 5.57 0.70
C ALA A 188 14.36 5.69 -0.63
N ILE A 189 14.70 4.54 -1.21
CA ILE A 189 15.29 4.44 -2.54
C ILE A 189 14.43 3.48 -3.36
N MET A 190 14.02 3.90 -4.56
CA MET A 190 13.32 3.04 -5.51
C MET A 190 14.21 2.68 -6.68
N VAL A 191 14.22 1.40 -7.03
CA VAL A 191 14.95 0.86 -8.19
C VAL A 191 13.98 0.21 -9.15
N LEU A 192 13.93 0.71 -10.40
CA LEU A 192 13.23 0.07 -11.50
C LEU A 192 14.20 -0.87 -12.23
N ASN A 193 14.05 -2.17 -12.03
CA ASN A 193 14.97 -3.19 -12.53
C ASN A 193 14.55 -3.66 -13.95
N PRO A 194 15.40 -3.49 -14.97
CA PRO A 194 15.09 -3.86 -16.36
C PRO A 194 15.44 -5.32 -16.72
N ALA A 195 15.79 -6.18 -15.74
CA ALA A 195 16.19 -7.56 -16.04
C ALA A 195 15.11 -8.32 -16.81
N ASP A 196 15.56 -9.19 -17.70
CA ASP A 196 14.75 -10.17 -18.43
C ASP A 196 15.34 -11.57 -18.20
N PRO A 197 14.58 -12.53 -17.61
CA PRO A 197 13.19 -12.40 -17.16
C PRO A 197 13.02 -11.42 -15.98
N PRO A 198 11.82 -10.82 -15.83
CA PRO A 198 11.53 -9.88 -14.75
C PRO A 198 11.73 -10.50 -13.36
N ILE A 199 12.31 -9.73 -12.44
CA ILE A 199 12.51 -10.15 -11.07
C ILE A 199 11.23 -9.96 -10.24
N LEU A 200 11.07 -10.73 -9.16
CA LEU A 200 10.09 -10.45 -8.12
C LEU A 200 10.42 -9.11 -7.44
N MET A 201 9.40 -8.47 -6.83
CA MET A 201 9.66 -7.31 -5.99
C MET A 201 10.55 -7.70 -4.82
N ARG A 202 11.62 -6.94 -4.59
CA ARG A 202 12.57 -7.13 -3.48
C ARG A 202 12.73 -5.85 -2.70
N ASN A 203 12.77 -6.00 -1.39
CA ASN A 203 13.00 -4.87 -0.51
C ASN A 203 14.10 -5.21 0.48
N THR A 204 15.02 -4.27 0.67
CA THR A 204 16.00 -4.30 1.75
C THR A 204 15.62 -3.21 2.75
N VAL A 205 15.47 -3.58 4.00
CA VAL A 205 15.20 -2.66 5.11
C VAL A 205 16.40 -2.64 6.03
N PHE A 206 16.96 -1.46 6.26
CA PHE A 206 18.03 -1.21 7.22
C PHE A 206 17.44 -0.41 8.38
N CYS A 207 17.51 -0.95 9.61
CA CYS A 207 17.17 -0.22 10.81
C CYS A 207 18.43 -0.09 11.68
N ALA A 208 18.85 1.14 11.93
CA ALA A 208 19.84 1.44 12.98
C ALA A 208 19.22 1.13 14.34
N LEU A 209 19.98 0.51 15.22
CA LEU A 209 19.52 0.06 16.53
C LEU A 209 20.15 0.90 17.64
N ALA A 210 19.37 1.30 18.63
CA ALA A 210 19.87 1.92 19.84
C ALA A 210 20.69 0.92 20.67
N ASP A 211 21.61 1.45 21.50
CA ASP A 211 22.39 0.61 22.42
C ASP A 211 21.47 -0.17 23.38
N GLY A 212 21.79 -1.43 23.64
CA GLY A 212 21.07 -2.28 24.57
C GLY A 212 19.83 -2.98 24.00
N TYR A 213 19.69 -3.04 22.70
CA TYR A 213 18.61 -3.82 22.05
C TYR A 213 18.74 -5.32 22.36
N ASP A 214 17.60 -6.02 22.37
CA ASP A 214 17.53 -7.46 22.44
C ASP A 214 17.40 -8.05 21.03
N ARG A 215 18.43 -8.77 20.59
CA ARG A 215 18.51 -9.33 19.23
C ARG A 215 17.39 -10.32 18.95
N ASP A 216 17.10 -11.20 19.89
CA ASP A 216 16.11 -12.26 19.69
C ASP A 216 14.69 -11.65 19.68
N GLN A 217 14.44 -10.65 20.50
CA GLN A 217 13.19 -9.94 20.53
C GLN A 217 12.94 -9.14 19.24
N VAL A 218 13.97 -8.47 18.69
CA VAL A 218 13.89 -7.78 17.41
C VAL A 218 13.62 -8.78 16.29
N ALA A 219 14.36 -9.88 16.22
CA ALA A 219 14.18 -10.91 15.20
C ALA A 219 12.77 -11.51 15.24
N GLN A 220 12.27 -11.89 16.43
CA GLN A 220 10.94 -12.46 16.57
C GLN A 220 9.86 -11.45 16.17
N SER A 221 10.00 -10.18 16.57
CA SER A 221 9.07 -9.12 16.21
C SER A 221 8.97 -8.90 14.71
N ILE A 222 10.09 -9.03 13.98
CA ILE A 222 10.10 -8.98 12.51
C ILE A 222 9.35 -10.18 11.93
N VAL A 223 9.61 -11.39 12.41
CA VAL A 223 8.94 -12.62 11.92
C VAL A 223 7.44 -12.52 12.13
N ASP A 224 6.98 -12.15 13.31
CA ASP A 224 5.56 -11.99 13.64
C ASP A 224 4.88 -10.99 12.68
N MET A 225 5.53 -9.86 12.41
CA MET A 225 5.00 -8.84 11.48
C MET A 225 4.94 -9.36 10.03
N VAL A 226 5.93 -10.14 9.61
CA VAL A 226 5.90 -10.76 8.27
C VAL A 226 4.71 -11.70 8.14
N GLU A 227 4.40 -12.49 9.16
CA GLU A 227 3.23 -13.36 9.18
C GLU A 227 1.92 -12.55 9.15
N GLU A 228 1.84 -11.45 9.88
CA GLU A 228 0.68 -10.55 9.85
C GLU A 228 0.43 -9.98 8.46
N VAL A 229 1.47 -9.48 7.76
CA VAL A 229 1.35 -8.98 6.40
C VAL A 229 1.01 -10.11 5.43
N ALA A 230 1.65 -11.28 5.56
CA ALA A 230 1.40 -12.44 4.71
C ALA A 230 -0.06 -12.95 4.81
N SER A 231 -0.74 -12.67 5.91
CA SER A 231 -2.15 -13.04 6.09
C SER A 231 -3.10 -12.43 5.04
N TYR A 232 -2.74 -11.27 4.47
CA TYR A 232 -3.50 -10.61 3.41
C TYR A 232 -2.70 -10.39 2.11
N VAL A 233 -1.37 -10.57 2.15
CA VAL A 233 -0.47 -10.60 0.98
C VAL A 233 0.28 -11.93 0.98
N PRO A 234 -0.29 -13.05 0.50
CA PRO A 234 0.30 -14.38 0.65
C PRO A 234 1.70 -14.55 0.06
N GLY A 235 2.07 -13.71 -0.91
CA GLY A 235 3.41 -13.70 -1.51
C GLY A 235 4.47 -12.89 -0.76
N TYR A 236 4.13 -12.26 0.38
CA TYR A 236 5.06 -11.49 1.22
C TYR A 236 5.84 -12.42 2.14
N ARG A 237 7.15 -12.40 2.06
CA ARG A 237 8.02 -13.30 2.85
C ARG A 237 9.39 -12.73 3.11
N LEU A 238 10.03 -13.20 4.18
CA LEU A 238 11.46 -13.06 4.37
C LEU A 238 12.22 -13.87 3.31
N LYS A 239 13.30 -13.31 2.79
CA LYS A 239 14.22 -14.02 1.90
C LYS A 239 15.28 -14.81 2.69
N SER A 240 15.61 -14.35 3.87
CA SER A 240 16.49 -14.98 4.87
C SER A 240 16.13 -14.46 6.25
N ASP A 241 16.63 -15.09 7.29
CA ASP A 241 16.54 -14.54 8.64
C ASP A 241 17.11 -13.11 8.70
N PRO A 242 16.60 -12.24 9.60
CA PRO A 242 17.15 -10.91 9.80
C PRO A 242 18.64 -10.97 10.15
N VAL A 243 19.45 -10.15 9.48
CA VAL A 243 20.91 -10.10 9.66
C VAL A 243 21.25 -8.93 10.58
N PHE A 244 21.99 -9.19 11.63
CA PHE A 244 22.48 -8.18 12.56
C PHE A 244 23.96 -7.92 12.31
N ASP A 245 24.28 -6.66 12.02
CA ASP A 245 25.65 -6.18 11.88
C ASP A 245 26.00 -5.33 13.11
N GLU A 246 27.05 -5.72 13.81
CA GLU A 246 27.59 -5.01 14.98
C GLU A 246 28.89 -4.31 14.57
N ASP A 247 28.76 -3.12 13.98
CA ASP A 247 29.88 -2.26 13.57
C ASP A 247 29.48 -0.79 13.75
N LEU A 248 30.42 0.13 13.60
CA LEU A 248 30.16 1.55 13.66
C LEU A 248 29.63 2.04 12.30
N PHE A 249 28.38 2.49 12.29
CA PHE A 249 27.71 3.05 11.11
C PHE A 249 27.48 4.54 11.30
N SER A 250 27.90 5.33 10.32
CA SER A 250 27.53 6.75 10.23
C SER A 250 26.21 6.88 9.49
N THR A 251 25.23 7.46 10.15
CA THR A 251 23.88 7.70 9.61
C THR A 251 23.55 9.19 9.68
N PRO A 252 22.54 9.68 8.93
CA PRO A 252 22.03 11.04 9.12
C PRO A 252 21.57 11.33 10.56
N GLY A 253 21.13 10.32 11.29
CA GLY A 253 20.72 10.39 12.71
C GLY A 253 21.89 10.31 13.69
N GLY A 254 23.15 10.25 13.22
CA GLY A 254 24.35 10.10 14.03
C GLY A 254 25.04 8.74 13.88
N GLU A 255 26.04 8.50 14.73
CA GLU A 255 26.75 7.21 14.76
C GLU A 255 25.96 6.18 15.58
N VAL A 256 25.83 4.97 15.05
CA VAL A 256 25.22 3.81 15.72
C VAL A 256 26.15 2.61 15.65
N LYS A 257 26.06 1.70 16.64
CA LYS A 257 26.97 0.55 16.77
C LYS A 257 26.35 -0.75 16.29
N ALA A 258 25.09 -0.73 15.88
CA ALA A 258 24.41 -1.90 15.35
C ALA A 258 23.32 -1.50 14.37
N ARG A 259 23.02 -2.42 13.46
CA ARG A 259 21.83 -2.35 12.60
C ARG A 259 21.28 -3.76 12.38
N VAL A 260 19.99 -3.83 12.10
CA VAL A 260 19.35 -5.02 11.54
C VAL A 260 19.03 -4.78 10.06
N VAL A 261 19.34 -5.78 9.24
CA VAL A 261 19.03 -5.82 7.80
C VAL A 261 18.01 -6.90 7.55
N THR A 262 16.86 -6.50 7.00
CA THR A 262 15.79 -7.45 6.63
C THR A 262 15.62 -7.48 5.12
N LEU A 263 15.69 -8.66 4.54
CA LEU A 263 15.50 -8.90 3.11
C LEU A 263 14.13 -9.50 2.87
N LEU A 264 13.31 -8.83 2.06
CA LEU A 264 11.94 -9.22 1.75
C LEU A 264 11.78 -9.49 0.27
N GLU A 265 10.91 -10.42 -0.04
CA GLU A 265 10.39 -10.69 -1.38
C GLU A 265 8.87 -10.61 -1.36
N VAL A 266 8.29 -10.02 -2.42
CA VAL A 266 6.84 -10.00 -2.64
C VAL A 266 6.55 -10.60 -4.00
N GLU A 267 5.87 -11.73 -3.98
CA GLU A 267 5.36 -12.41 -5.17
C GLU A 267 3.90 -12.06 -5.36
N GLY A 268 3.52 -11.61 -6.54
CA GLY A 268 2.14 -11.26 -6.84
C GLY A 268 1.26 -12.50 -7.00
N ALA A 269 -0.03 -12.36 -6.70
CA ALA A 269 -1.03 -13.44 -6.83
C ALA A 269 -1.29 -13.85 -8.29
N GLY A 270 -0.87 -13.04 -9.28
CA GLY A 270 -1.10 -13.33 -10.68
C GLY A 270 -2.50 -13.00 -11.18
N ASP A 271 -3.23 -12.13 -10.49
CA ASP A 271 -4.62 -11.78 -10.82
C ASP A 271 -4.75 -11.03 -12.14
N TYR A 272 -3.94 -10.02 -12.35
CA TYR A 272 -3.90 -9.24 -13.59
C TYR A 272 -2.50 -9.26 -14.22
N PHE A 273 -1.47 -9.01 -13.44
CA PHE A 273 -0.09 -9.15 -13.86
C PHE A 273 0.51 -10.48 -13.40
N PRO A 274 1.55 -10.99 -14.11
CA PRO A 274 2.30 -12.16 -13.66
C PRO A 274 2.92 -11.97 -12.27
N PRO A 275 3.33 -13.06 -11.59
CA PRO A 275 3.83 -13.03 -10.20
C PRO A 275 5.00 -12.08 -9.91
N TYR A 276 5.75 -11.64 -10.92
CA TYR A 276 6.80 -10.64 -10.72
C TYR A 276 6.26 -9.27 -10.26
N ALA A 277 4.98 -8.97 -10.50
CA ALA A 277 4.35 -7.69 -10.14
C ALA A 277 3.86 -7.64 -8.70
N GLY A 278 4.66 -8.10 -7.74
CA GLY A 278 4.34 -8.04 -6.32
C GLY A 278 4.08 -6.62 -5.80
N ASN A 279 4.62 -5.60 -6.47
CA ASN A 279 4.35 -4.20 -6.16
C ASN A 279 2.88 -3.79 -6.44
N LEU A 280 2.23 -4.35 -7.44
CA LEU A 280 0.80 -4.13 -7.68
C LEU A 280 -0.02 -4.90 -6.65
N ASP A 281 0.34 -6.16 -6.43
CA ASP A 281 -0.38 -7.06 -5.53
C ASP A 281 -0.43 -6.54 -4.09
N ILE A 282 0.70 -6.09 -3.53
CA ILE A 282 0.71 -5.58 -2.16
C ILE A 282 -0.15 -4.33 -1.99
N MET A 283 -0.21 -3.46 -3.00
CA MET A 283 -1.08 -2.26 -2.97
C MET A 283 -2.56 -2.64 -2.99
N THR A 284 -2.94 -3.51 -3.91
CA THR A 284 -4.34 -3.88 -4.10
C THR A 284 -4.85 -4.81 -2.99
N ALA A 285 -4.00 -5.70 -2.47
CA ALA A 285 -4.33 -6.52 -1.30
C ALA A 285 -4.50 -5.67 -0.02
N SER A 286 -3.60 -4.69 0.20
CA SER A 286 -3.75 -3.72 1.29
C SER A 286 -5.03 -2.91 1.16
N ALA A 287 -5.39 -2.48 -0.06
CA ALA A 287 -6.62 -1.73 -0.31
C ALA A 287 -7.87 -2.56 0.03
N VAL A 288 -7.92 -3.83 -0.39
CA VAL A 288 -9.03 -4.72 -0.02
C VAL A 288 -9.11 -4.88 1.50
N ARG A 289 -7.98 -5.13 2.17
CA ARG A 289 -7.93 -5.28 3.64
C ARG A 289 -8.46 -4.04 4.36
N VAL A 290 -8.09 -2.84 3.90
CA VAL A 290 -8.59 -1.57 4.44
C VAL A 290 -10.09 -1.41 4.15
N GLY A 291 -10.53 -1.65 2.92
CA GLY A 291 -11.94 -1.58 2.56
C GLY A 291 -12.83 -2.52 3.37
N GLU A 292 -12.38 -3.75 3.61
CA GLU A 292 -13.11 -4.73 4.44
C GLU A 292 -13.20 -4.29 5.91
N ALA A 293 -12.13 -3.69 6.45
CA ALA A 293 -12.16 -3.14 7.80
C ALA A 293 -13.10 -1.92 7.91
N LEU A 294 -13.10 -1.02 6.92
CA LEU A 294 -14.06 0.09 6.84
C LEU A 294 -15.50 -0.43 6.77
N ALA A 295 -15.76 -1.42 5.92
CA ALA A 295 -17.09 -2.03 5.79
C ALA A 295 -17.55 -2.65 7.11
N ALA A 296 -16.67 -3.33 7.83
CA ALA A 296 -16.97 -3.90 9.14
C ALA A 296 -17.29 -2.81 10.18
N ALA A 297 -16.50 -1.73 10.22
CA ALA A 297 -16.74 -0.61 11.14
C ALA A 297 -18.07 0.11 10.85
N MET A 298 -18.39 0.34 9.57
CA MET A 298 -19.66 0.96 9.14
C MET A 298 -20.88 0.11 9.49
N ASN A 299 -20.75 -1.21 9.43
CA ASN A 299 -21.86 -2.14 9.69
C ASN A 299 -21.97 -2.53 11.17
N GLY A 300 -20.89 -2.40 11.96
CA GLY A 300 -20.86 -2.70 13.39
C GLY A 300 -21.29 -1.53 14.30
N GLY A 301 -21.29 -0.29 13.82
CA GLY A 301 -21.69 0.91 14.54
C GLY A 301 -23.21 1.17 14.63
N GLY A 302 -24.03 0.21 14.17
CA GLY A 302 -25.51 0.29 14.11
C GLY A 302 -26.25 -0.54 15.17
N SER A 303 -25.61 -0.89 16.29
CA SER A 303 -26.28 -1.63 17.39
C SER A 303 -26.28 -0.84 18.69
#